data_7c67f02f7b4add5e2467e3c917bde359
#
_entry.id   7c67f02f7b4add5e2467e3c917bde359
#
_cell.length_a   1.000
_cell.length_b   1.000
_cell.length_c   1.000
_cell.angle_alpha   90.00
_cell.angle_beta   90.00
_cell.angle_gamma   90.00
#
_symmetry.space_group_name_H-M   'P 1'
#
loop_
_entity.id
_entity.type
_entity.pdbx_description
1 polymer ?
#
loop_
_entity_poly.entity_id
_entity_poly.type
_entity_poly.pdbx_seq_one_letter_code
_entity_poly.pdbx_strand_id
1 'polypeptide(L)'
;INIRWCWKAEYDEDHATVGVAFTDDVIPLISALEQRFTSYDIDQIAKLTSKYAIRLYELVIAWRSINKTPVFELEDFRNKLGLGVSEYKTMSNFNSNVLNIAIQQINKFTDIKIKVHKHKKGVRIVGFSFELTQRKMKNQNSTKDTFYRLTDSQINMFGNQLSRLHEVAHLAVEGESYEILAAKIKEMLRDPIQQKQF
;
A
#
# COMPACT_ATOMS: atom_id res chain seq x y z
N ILE A 1 17.51 21.61 -11.93
CA ILE A 1 16.75 21.08 -13.10
C ILE A 1 15.37 20.73 -12.58
N ASN A 2 14.33 21.34 -13.15
CA ASN A 2 12.94 20.97 -12.85
C ASN A 2 12.47 20.01 -13.94
N ILE A 3 12.15 18.77 -13.56
CA ILE A 3 11.61 17.77 -14.46
C ILE A 3 10.09 17.73 -14.27
N ARG A 4 9.36 17.86 -15.37
CA ARG A 4 7.91 17.66 -15.37
C ARG A 4 7.62 16.16 -15.38
N TRP A 5 6.86 15.68 -14.41
CA TRP A 5 6.55 14.25 -14.26
C TRP A 5 5.59 13.73 -15.33
N CYS A 6 4.54 14.46 -15.62
CA CYS A 6 3.55 14.08 -16.61
C CYS A 6 3.27 15.22 -17.58
N TRP A 7 3.01 14.89 -18.83
CA TRP A 7 2.61 15.85 -19.86
C TRP A 7 1.10 15.88 -20.07
N LYS A 8 0.39 14.80 -19.66
CA LYS A 8 -1.07 14.69 -19.74
C LYS A 8 -1.61 14.03 -18.47
N ALA A 9 -2.72 14.56 -17.98
CA ALA A 9 -3.57 13.91 -16.98
C ALA A 9 -5.03 14.11 -17.42
N GLU A 10 -5.83 13.05 -17.37
CA GLU A 10 -7.24 13.09 -17.70
C GLU A 10 -8.03 12.30 -16.66
N TYR A 11 -9.27 12.71 -16.43
CA TYR A 11 -10.18 12.04 -15.54
C TYR A 11 -11.36 11.51 -16.34
N ASP A 12 -11.65 10.22 -16.19
CA ASP A 12 -12.82 9.56 -16.74
C ASP A 12 -13.88 9.48 -15.64
N GLU A 13 -14.94 10.26 -15.80
CA GLU A 13 -16.03 10.32 -14.82
C GLU A 13 -16.87 9.05 -14.81
N ASP A 14 -17.03 8.38 -15.96
CA ASP A 14 -17.89 7.19 -16.10
C ASP A 14 -17.27 5.98 -15.35
N HIS A 15 -15.95 5.89 -15.35
CA HIS A 15 -15.22 4.79 -14.71
C HIS A 15 -14.50 5.22 -13.43
N ALA A 16 -14.61 6.50 -13.02
CA ALA A 16 -13.89 7.08 -11.88
C ALA A 16 -12.37 6.78 -11.91
N THR A 17 -11.77 6.86 -13.10
CA THR A 17 -10.34 6.57 -13.30
C THR A 17 -9.57 7.82 -13.69
N VAL A 18 -8.30 7.87 -13.29
CA VAL A 18 -7.36 8.92 -13.67
C VAL A 18 -6.32 8.35 -14.63
N GLY A 19 -6.30 8.84 -15.87
CA GLY A 19 -5.26 8.54 -16.83
C GLY A 19 -4.09 9.52 -16.70
N VAL A 20 -2.86 9.03 -16.63
CA VAL A 20 -1.64 9.86 -16.54
C VAL A 20 -0.64 9.40 -17.59
N ALA A 21 -0.15 10.34 -18.42
CA ALA A 21 0.94 10.09 -19.34
C ALA A 21 2.24 10.76 -18.86
N PHE A 22 3.24 9.93 -18.56
CA PHE A 22 4.54 10.40 -18.08
C PHE A 22 5.42 10.94 -19.21
N THR A 23 6.35 11.84 -18.87
CA THR A 23 7.36 12.33 -19.81
C THR A 23 8.45 11.27 -20.03
N ASP A 24 9.11 11.33 -21.20
CA ASP A 24 10.20 10.41 -21.55
C ASP A 24 11.36 10.46 -20.54
N ASP A 25 11.60 11.61 -19.91
CA ASP A 25 12.61 11.77 -18.85
C ASP A 25 12.27 11.00 -17.56
N VAL A 26 10.99 10.78 -17.30
CA VAL A 26 10.52 10.11 -16.08
C VAL A 26 10.37 8.60 -16.28
N ILE A 27 10.04 8.14 -17.50
CA ILE A 27 9.84 6.72 -17.79
C ILE A 27 11.02 5.85 -17.31
N PRO A 28 12.29 6.16 -17.58
CA PRO A 28 13.41 5.36 -17.07
C PRO A 28 13.50 5.33 -15.55
N LEU A 29 13.08 6.41 -14.87
CA LEU A 29 13.13 6.51 -13.40
C LEU A 29 12.08 5.63 -12.72
N ILE A 30 10.96 5.33 -13.39
CA ILE A 30 9.86 4.54 -12.83
C ILE A 30 9.84 3.09 -13.35
N SER A 31 10.45 2.81 -14.50
CA SER A 31 10.47 1.48 -15.12
C SER A 31 11.75 0.67 -14.85
N ALA A 32 12.87 1.32 -14.53
CA ALA A 32 14.14 0.68 -14.23
C ALA A 32 14.36 0.44 -12.72
N LEU A 33 13.29 0.19 -11.96
CA LEU A 33 13.35 -0.04 -10.52
C LEU A 33 13.73 -1.49 -10.17
N GLU A 34 14.79 -2.02 -10.77
CA GLU A 34 15.23 -3.40 -10.53
C GLU A 34 15.92 -3.59 -9.18
N GLN A 35 16.48 -2.53 -8.60
CA GLN A 35 17.22 -2.62 -7.33
C GLN A 35 16.97 -1.38 -6.45
N ARG A 36 16.89 -1.61 -5.12
CA ARG A 36 16.83 -0.56 -4.08
C ARG A 36 15.56 0.29 -4.08
N PHE A 37 14.42 -0.31 -4.37
CA PHE A 37 13.13 0.35 -4.15
C PHE A 37 12.47 -0.11 -2.85
N THR A 38 11.67 0.76 -2.26
CA THR A 38 10.84 0.42 -1.11
C THR A 38 9.42 0.16 -1.60
N SER A 39 8.94 -1.08 -1.41
CA SER A 39 7.55 -1.44 -1.69
C SER A 39 6.77 -1.61 -0.40
N TYR A 40 5.55 -1.14 -0.38
CA TYR A 40 4.59 -1.37 0.70
C TYR A 40 3.17 -1.37 0.11
N ASP A 41 2.25 -1.98 0.84
CA ASP A 41 0.85 -2.00 0.46
C ASP A 41 0.22 -0.62 0.70
N ILE A 42 -0.46 -0.07 -0.29
CA ILE A 42 -1.11 1.25 -0.20
C ILE A 42 -2.17 1.29 0.91
N ASP A 43 -2.78 0.16 1.24
CA ASP A 43 -3.74 0.05 2.34
C ASP A 43 -3.14 0.40 3.70
N GLN A 44 -1.80 0.31 3.84
CA GLN A 44 -1.10 0.67 5.06
C GLN A 44 -1.14 2.19 5.32
N ILE A 45 -1.16 3.00 4.27
CA ILE A 45 -1.20 4.46 4.37
C ILE A 45 -2.60 5.04 4.20
N ALA A 46 -3.55 4.28 3.64
CA ALA A 46 -4.91 4.74 3.35
C ALA A 46 -5.68 5.25 4.58
N LYS A 47 -5.35 4.73 5.78
CA LYS A 47 -5.98 5.14 7.05
C LYS A 47 -5.22 6.23 7.80
N LEU A 48 -4.08 6.68 7.26
CA LEU A 48 -3.28 7.75 7.86
C LEU A 48 -3.83 9.10 7.42
N THR A 49 -4.26 9.90 8.36
CA THR A 49 -4.85 11.24 8.09
C THR A 49 -3.81 12.35 8.12
N SER A 50 -2.67 12.14 8.79
CA SER A 50 -1.59 13.10 8.87
C SER A 50 -0.60 12.92 7.73
N LYS A 51 -0.34 13.99 6.96
CA LYS A 51 0.72 14.01 5.95
C LYS A 51 2.10 13.60 6.52
N TYR A 52 2.36 13.96 7.78
CA TYR A 52 3.59 13.60 8.47
C TYR A 52 3.66 12.12 8.85
N ALA A 53 2.51 11.50 9.13
CA ALA A 53 2.44 10.07 9.39
C ALA A 53 2.75 9.26 8.12
N ILE A 54 2.22 9.68 6.98
CA ILE A 54 2.51 9.07 5.68
C ILE A 54 4.01 9.17 5.38
N ARG A 55 4.58 10.39 5.46
CA ARG A 55 6.00 10.62 5.20
C ARG A 55 6.92 9.85 6.17
N LEU A 56 6.56 9.81 7.45
CA LEU A 56 7.32 9.04 8.43
C LEU A 56 7.24 7.54 8.14
N TYR A 57 6.07 7.02 7.79
CA TYR A 57 5.92 5.62 7.42
C TYR A 57 6.81 5.25 6.23
N GLU A 58 6.78 6.05 5.15
CA GLU A 58 7.63 5.87 3.97
C GLU A 58 9.13 5.86 4.32
N LEU A 59 9.57 6.76 5.20
CA LEU A 59 10.96 6.84 5.65
C LEU A 59 11.41 5.61 6.43
N VAL A 60 10.55 5.09 7.32
CA VAL A 60 10.93 4.01 8.22
C VAL A 60 10.75 2.63 7.56
N ILE A 61 9.76 2.44 6.69
CA ILE A 61 9.46 1.14 6.08
C ILE A 61 10.61 0.63 5.19
N ALA A 62 11.41 1.53 4.63
CA ALA A 62 12.62 1.19 3.89
C ALA A 62 13.64 0.38 4.72
N TRP A 63 13.56 0.48 6.04
CA TRP A 63 14.46 -0.19 6.99
C TRP A 63 13.85 -1.42 7.66
N ARG A 64 12.71 -1.92 7.14
CA ARG A 64 11.97 -3.03 7.75
C ARG A 64 12.78 -4.32 7.89
N SER A 65 13.71 -4.58 6.96
CA SER A 65 14.56 -5.77 7.00
C SER A 65 15.60 -5.73 8.13
N ILE A 66 16.02 -4.53 8.54
CA ILE A 66 17.03 -4.30 9.59
C ILE A 66 16.37 -4.00 10.94
N ASN A 67 15.06 -3.67 10.94
CA ASN A 67 14.27 -3.30 12.11
C ASN A 67 14.77 -2.03 12.84
N LYS A 68 15.66 -1.26 12.24
CA LYS A 68 16.22 -0.05 12.82
C LYS A 68 16.68 0.92 11.72
N THR A 69 16.34 2.20 11.89
CA THR A 69 16.83 3.24 10.98
C THR A 69 18.21 3.76 11.41
N PRO A 70 18.96 4.37 10.50
CA PRO A 70 20.06 5.25 10.89
C PRO A 70 19.54 6.44 11.71
N VAL A 71 20.48 7.20 12.26
CA VAL A 71 20.14 8.48 12.89
C VAL A 71 19.91 9.51 11.79
N PHE A 72 18.69 10.04 11.75
CA PHE A 72 18.37 11.19 10.91
C PHE A 72 18.75 12.46 11.70
N GLU A 73 19.55 13.31 11.12
CA GLU A 73 19.82 14.64 11.70
C GLU A 73 18.54 15.47 11.73
N LEU A 74 18.40 16.35 12.71
CA LEU A 74 17.16 17.06 12.99
C LEU A 74 16.65 17.85 11.77
N GLU A 75 17.50 18.61 11.12
CA GLU A 75 17.09 19.44 9.97
C GLU A 75 16.78 18.59 8.74
N ASP A 76 17.59 17.56 8.47
CA ASP A 76 17.33 16.61 7.38
C ASP A 76 15.99 15.85 7.61
N PHE A 77 15.74 15.44 8.86
CA PHE A 77 14.50 14.78 9.23
C PHE A 77 13.27 15.67 9.04
N ARG A 78 13.37 16.94 9.44
CA ARG A 78 12.29 17.92 9.22
C ARG A 78 12.00 18.12 7.73
N ASN A 79 13.06 18.25 6.92
CA ASN A 79 12.94 18.38 5.47
C ASN A 79 12.29 17.13 4.82
N LYS A 80 12.71 15.92 5.24
CA LYS A 80 12.13 14.67 4.76
C LYS A 80 10.65 14.51 5.12
N LEU A 81 10.22 15.05 6.26
CA LEU A 81 8.81 15.10 6.62
C LEU A 81 8.02 16.18 5.85
N GLY A 82 8.69 17.01 5.04
CA GLY A 82 8.07 18.08 4.28
C GLY A 82 7.67 19.30 5.12
N LEU A 83 8.43 19.56 6.20
CA LEU A 83 8.22 20.73 7.05
C LEU A 83 8.91 21.97 6.46
N GLY A 84 8.17 23.06 6.38
CA GLY A 84 8.73 24.37 6.05
C GLY A 84 9.64 24.90 7.16
N VAL A 85 10.56 25.80 6.80
CA VAL A 85 11.56 26.40 7.72
C VAL A 85 10.92 27.08 8.94
N SER A 86 9.71 27.63 8.78
CA SER A 86 8.97 28.33 9.83
C SER A 86 7.98 27.47 10.60
N GLU A 87 7.70 26.23 10.15
CA GLU A 87 6.71 25.35 10.78
C GLU A 87 7.28 24.69 12.05
N TYR A 88 6.51 24.65 13.13
CA TYR A 88 6.85 23.95 14.38
C TYR A 88 8.30 24.16 14.87
N LYS A 89 8.72 25.43 14.94
CA LYS A 89 10.11 25.83 15.30
C LYS A 89 10.59 25.30 16.65
N THR A 90 9.69 25.23 17.64
CA THR A 90 10.07 24.71 18.95
C THR A 90 9.98 23.18 18.97
N MET A 91 10.93 22.53 19.64
CA MET A 91 10.94 21.06 19.78
C MET A 91 9.68 20.53 20.46
N SER A 92 9.08 21.29 21.35
CA SER A 92 7.82 20.94 22.01
C SER A 92 6.70 20.85 20.98
N ASN A 93 6.50 21.88 20.16
CA ASN A 93 5.48 21.91 19.12
C ASN A 93 5.73 20.83 18.05
N PHE A 94 6.97 20.64 17.65
CA PHE A 94 7.33 19.57 16.72
C PHE A 94 6.96 18.19 17.28
N ASN A 95 7.32 17.91 18.53
CA ASN A 95 6.98 16.64 19.15
C ASN A 95 5.46 16.44 19.26
N SER A 96 4.72 17.46 19.72
CA SER A 96 3.27 17.31 19.98
C SER A 96 2.45 17.21 18.71
N ASN A 97 2.73 18.05 17.73
CA ASN A 97 1.86 18.22 16.56
C ASN A 97 2.33 17.43 15.33
N VAL A 98 3.57 16.96 15.32
CA VAL A 98 4.14 16.21 14.19
C VAL A 98 4.49 14.79 14.62
N LEU A 99 5.50 14.64 15.47
CA LEU A 99 6.12 13.36 15.73
C LEU A 99 5.21 12.39 16.50
N ASN A 100 4.58 12.85 17.58
CA ASN A 100 3.70 12.00 18.40
C ASN A 100 2.46 11.57 17.61
N ILE A 101 1.86 12.48 16.84
CA ILE A 101 0.69 12.17 16.02
C ILE A 101 1.06 11.14 14.95
N ALA A 102 2.20 11.34 14.27
CA ALA A 102 2.68 10.42 13.25
C ALA A 102 2.93 9.03 13.82
N ILE A 103 3.65 8.94 14.96
CA ILE A 103 3.92 7.66 15.62
C ILE A 103 2.64 6.96 16.08
N GLN A 104 1.70 7.70 16.66
CA GLN A 104 0.42 7.14 17.10
C GLN A 104 -0.38 6.55 15.93
N GLN A 105 -0.48 7.27 14.83
CA GLN A 105 -1.20 6.80 13.64
C GLN A 105 -0.53 5.57 13.03
N ILE A 106 0.78 5.59 12.83
CA ILE A 106 1.53 4.44 12.33
C ILE A 106 1.32 3.23 13.24
N ASN A 107 1.50 3.42 14.54
CA ASN A 107 1.33 2.35 15.53
C ASN A 107 -0.10 1.83 15.64
N LYS A 108 -1.10 2.59 15.24
CA LYS A 108 -2.51 2.19 15.29
C LYS A 108 -2.98 1.53 14.01
N PHE A 109 -2.60 2.05 12.85
CA PHE A 109 -3.26 1.75 11.58
C PHE A 109 -2.40 0.97 10.58
N THR A 110 -1.08 0.81 10.82
CA THR A 110 -0.19 0.13 9.88
C THR A 110 0.29 -1.24 10.39
N ASP A 111 0.95 -1.98 9.52
CA ASP A 111 1.56 -3.30 9.76
C ASP A 111 2.83 -3.25 10.63
N ILE A 112 3.31 -2.05 10.97
CA ILE A 112 4.49 -1.88 11.83
C ILE A 112 4.17 -1.13 13.12
N LYS A 113 4.99 -1.38 14.14
CA LYS A 113 5.12 -0.52 15.32
C LYS A 113 6.48 0.13 15.29
N ILE A 114 6.52 1.42 15.57
CA ILE A 114 7.76 2.17 15.67
C ILE A 114 7.95 2.75 17.07
N LYS A 115 9.19 2.74 17.52
CA LYS A 115 9.65 3.39 18.74
C LYS A 115 10.74 4.41 18.39
N VAL A 116 10.57 5.65 18.82
CA VAL A 116 11.50 6.72 18.55
C VAL A 116 12.60 6.78 19.61
N HIS A 117 13.84 6.98 19.18
CA HIS A 117 15.01 7.29 19.99
C HIS A 117 15.49 8.69 19.67
N LYS A 118 15.61 9.53 20.71
CA LYS A 118 16.08 10.92 20.59
C LYS A 118 17.57 10.97 20.85
N HIS A 119 18.32 11.46 19.89
CA HIS A 119 19.77 11.67 20.01
C HIS A 119 20.04 13.10 20.44
N LYS A 120 20.85 13.25 21.50
CA LYS A 120 21.14 14.56 22.11
C LYS A 120 22.62 14.87 22.06
N LYS A 121 22.95 16.17 21.93
CA LYS A 121 24.26 16.73 22.20
C LYS A 121 24.09 17.75 23.32
N GLY A 122 24.50 17.35 24.56
CA GLY A 122 24.12 18.07 25.77
C GLY A 122 22.60 18.03 25.98
N VAL A 123 21.99 19.19 26.11
CA VAL A 123 20.51 19.33 26.29
C VAL A 123 19.73 19.40 24.99
N ARG A 124 20.40 19.60 23.86
CA ARG A 124 19.76 19.80 22.54
C ARG A 124 19.56 18.45 21.84
N ILE A 125 18.37 18.24 21.27
CA ILE A 125 18.10 17.12 20.37
C ILE A 125 18.74 17.45 19.02
N VAL A 126 19.59 16.56 18.53
CA VAL A 126 20.31 16.69 17.25
C VAL A 126 19.81 15.72 16.18
N GLY A 127 19.01 14.73 16.57
CA GLY A 127 18.48 13.77 15.61
C GLY A 127 17.54 12.73 16.23
N PHE A 128 16.99 11.89 15.36
CA PHE A 128 16.07 10.83 15.70
C PHE A 128 16.47 9.53 14.99
N SER A 129 16.27 8.41 15.64
CA SER A 129 16.26 7.09 15.00
C SER A 129 15.03 6.32 15.46
N PHE A 130 14.66 5.28 14.71
CA PHE A 130 13.46 4.50 14.96
C PHE A 130 13.80 3.02 14.99
N GLU A 131 13.23 2.32 15.95
CA GLU A 131 13.15 0.87 15.97
C GLU A 131 11.81 0.45 15.40
N LEU A 132 11.82 -0.55 14.53
CA LEU A 132 10.63 -1.09 13.89
C LEU A 132 10.35 -2.49 14.42
N THR A 133 9.10 -2.81 14.63
CA THR A 133 8.63 -4.16 14.91
C THR A 133 7.48 -4.44 13.96
N GLN A 134 7.62 -5.45 13.12
CA GLN A 134 6.51 -5.90 12.28
C GLN A 134 5.42 -6.49 13.16
N ARG A 135 4.20 -6.04 12.97
CA ARG A 135 3.04 -6.73 13.50
C ARG A 135 2.76 -7.91 12.57
N LYS A 136 2.60 -9.10 13.12
CA LYS A 136 1.78 -10.08 12.43
C LYS A 136 0.37 -9.50 12.42
N MET A 137 0.04 -8.73 11.39
CA MET A 137 -1.36 -8.47 11.14
C MET A 137 -1.98 -9.85 11.05
N LYS A 138 -2.89 -10.18 11.94
CA LYS A 138 -3.90 -11.18 11.59
C LYS A 138 -4.49 -10.60 10.32
N ASN A 139 -4.16 -11.22 9.20
CA ASN A 139 -4.83 -10.94 7.95
C ASN A 139 -6.32 -10.98 8.27
N GLN A 140 -6.97 -9.82 8.34
CA GLN A 140 -8.43 -9.79 8.29
C GLN A 140 -8.90 -10.24 6.89
N ASN A 141 -7.94 -10.40 5.96
CA ASN A 141 -8.01 -11.20 4.75
C ASN A 141 -7.24 -12.52 4.90
N SER A 142 -7.06 -13.10 6.09
CA SER A 142 -7.15 -14.54 6.11
C SER A 142 -8.55 -14.79 5.59
N THR A 143 -8.67 -15.21 4.35
CA THR A 143 -9.77 -16.00 3.90
C THR A 143 -10.16 -16.92 5.06
N LYS A 144 -11.08 -16.46 5.94
CA LYS A 144 -11.97 -17.40 6.56
C LYS A 144 -12.45 -18.16 5.35
N ASP A 145 -12.41 -19.46 5.42
CA ASP A 145 -13.10 -20.35 4.51
C ASP A 145 -14.57 -19.91 4.42
N THR A 146 -14.82 -18.81 3.76
CA THR A 146 -16.10 -18.15 3.76
C THR A 146 -16.72 -18.54 2.44
N PHE A 147 -17.52 -19.58 2.50
CA PHE A 147 -18.43 -19.87 1.41
C PHE A 147 -19.36 -18.67 1.21
N TYR A 148 -19.27 -18.07 0.04
CA TYR A 148 -20.15 -16.96 -0.34
C TYR A 148 -21.47 -17.56 -0.87
N ARG A 149 -22.55 -17.37 -0.15
CA ARG A 149 -23.90 -17.72 -0.66
C ARG A 149 -24.27 -16.77 -1.79
N LEU A 150 -23.93 -17.17 -3.00
CA LEU A 150 -24.28 -16.44 -4.22
C LEU A 150 -25.73 -16.71 -4.59
N THR A 151 -26.43 -15.69 -5.06
CA THR A 151 -27.76 -15.87 -5.69
C THR A 151 -27.60 -16.52 -7.07
N ASP A 152 -28.67 -17.14 -7.59
CA ASP A 152 -28.62 -17.76 -8.93
C ASP A 152 -28.26 -16.75 -10.03
N SER A 153 -28.70 -15.49 -9.90
CA SER A 153 -28.31 -14.40 -10.81
C SER A 153 -26.81 -14.14 -10.75
N GLN A 154 -26.20 -14.10 -9.56
CA GLN A 154 -24.76 -13.92 -9.37
C GLN A 154 -23.97 -15.12 -9.89
N ILE A 155 -24.42 -16.34 -9.62
CA ILE A 155 -23.80 -17.56 -10.16
C ILE A 155 -23.80 -17.55 -11.69
N ASN A 156 -24.92 -17.15 -12.29
CA ASN A 156 -25.02 -17.06 -13.76
C ASN A 156 -24.08 -15.97 -14.31
N MET A 157 -24.02 -14.81 -13.69
CA MET A 157 -23.14 -13.72 -14.10
C MET A 157 -21.68 -14.13 -13.97
N PHE A 158 -21.25 -14.60 -12.81
CA PHE A 158 -19.86 -15.00 -12.57
C PHE A 158 -19.44 -16.19 -13.42
N GLY A 159 -20.28 -17.23 -13.55
CA GLY A 159 -19.96 -18.38 -14.39
C GLY A 159 -19.72 -18.00 -15.86
N ASN A 160 -20.52 -17.08 -16.39
CA ASN A 160 -20.35 -16.57 -17.77
C ASN A 160 -19.12 -15.67 -17.94
N GLN A 161 -18.77 -14.90 -16.91
CA GLN A 161 -17.56 -14.06 -16.95
C GLN A 161 -16.29 -14.89 -16.77
N LEU A 162 -16.25 -15.75 -15.76
CA LEU A 162 -15.10 -16.59 -15.46
C LEU A 162 -14.76 -17.53 -16.62
N SER A 163 -15.73 -18.13 -17.29
CA SER A 163 -15.49 -19.04 -18.43
C SER A 163 -14.71 -18.40 -19.59
N ARG A 164 -14.63 -17.06 -19.63
CA ARG A 164 -13.92 -16.32 -20.67
C ARG A 164 -12.53 -15.85 -20.24
N LEU A 165 -12.16 -16.04 -18.97
CA LEU A 165 -10.86 -15.66 -18.45
C LEU A 165 -9.81 -16.74 -18.76
N HIS A 166 -8.63 -16.27 -19.13
CA HIS A 166 -7.50 -17.16 -19.42
C HIS A 166 -7.05 -17.96 -18.20
N GLU A 167 -7.17 -17.38 -16.99
CA GLU A 167 -6.78 -18.00 -15.72
C GLU A 167 -7.52 -19.28 -15.42
N VAL A 168 -8.75 -19.42 -15.89
CA VAL A 168 -9.58 -20.63 -15.67
C VAL A 168 -9.61 -21.57 -16.85
N ALA A 169 -8.86 -21.29 -17.92
CA ALA A 169 -8.79 -22.12 -19.12
C ALA A 169 -8.31 -23.56 -18.82
N HIS A 170 -7.55 -23.75 -17.73
CA HIS A 170 -7.11 -25.07 -17.28
C HIS A 170 -8.27 -25.99 -16.82
N LEU A 171 -9.45 -25.44 -16.57
CA LEU A 171 -10.66 -26.19 -16.21
C LEU A 171 -11.42 -26.71 -17.44
N ALA A 172 -11.13 -26.19 -18.63
CA ALA A 172 -11.73 -26.60 -19.87
C ALA A 172 -11.08 -27.89 -20.41
N VAL A 173 -11.88 -28.74 -21.05
CA VAL A 173 -11.38 -29.87 -21.81
C VAL A 173 -11.13 -29.43 -23.25
N GLU A 174 -10.13 -29.97 -23.91
CA GLU A 174 -9.77 -29.63 -25.29
C GLU A 174 -10.98 -29.77 -26.22
N GLY A 175 -11.37 -28.67 -26.89
CA GLY A 175 -12.55 -28.62 -27.75
C GLY A 175 -13.87 -28.29 -27.04
N GLU A 176 -13.86 -28.03 -25.76
CA GLU A 176 -15.06 -27.64 -24.97
C GLU A 176 -15.50 -26.21 -25.29
N SER A 177 -16.81 -25.98 -25.49
CA SER A 177 -17.33 -24.64 -25.69
C SER A 177 -17.36 -23.82 -24.40
N TYR A 178 -17.29 -22.48 -24.53
CA TYR A 178 -17.42 -21.58 -23.38
C TYR A 178 -18.71 -21.77 -22.58
N GLU A 179 -19.79 -22.22 -23.22
CA GLU A 179 -21.08 -22.46 -22.57
C GLU A 179 -21.02 -23.67 -21.63
N ILE A 180 -20.34 -24.75 -22.07
CA ILE A 180 -20.16 -25.96 -21.26
C ILE A 180 -19.22 -25.65 -20.08
N LEU A 181 -18.13 -24.92 -20.32
CA LEU A 181 -17.23 -24.47 -19.26
C LEU A 181 -17.97 -23.55 -18.26
N ALA A 182 -18.81 -22.63 -18.73
CA ALA A 182 -19.61 -21.77 -17.88
C ALA A 182 -20.59 -22.56 -17.00
N ALA A 183 -21.22 -23.62 -17.55
CA ALA A 183 -22.11 -24.49 -16.78
C ALA A 183 -21.33 -25.19 -15.65
N LYS A 184 -20.16 -25.74 -15.96
CA LYS A 184 -19.26 -26.37 -15.01
C LYS A 184 -18.82 -25.43 -13.88
N ILE A 185 -18.40 -24.21 -14.23
CA ILE A 185 -18.02 -23.18 -13.26
C ILE A 185 -19.21 -22.79 -12.37
N LYS A 186 -20.42 -22.70 -12.91
CA LYS A 186 -21.64 -22.42 -12.13
C LYS A 186 -21.90 -23.48 -11.07
N GLU A 187 -21.67 -24.76 -11.40
CA GLU A 187 -21.77 -25.83 -10.42
C GLU A 187 -20.70 -25.76 -9.34
N MET A 188 -19.45 -25.47 -9.76
CA MET A 188 -18.34 -25.27 -8.81
C MET A 188 -18.58 -24.10 -7.87
N LEU A 189 -19.21 -23.02 -8.32
CA LEU A 189 -19.57 -21.86 -7.48
C LEU A 189 -20.67 -22.17 -6.44
N ARG A 190 -21.45 -23.23 -6.65
CA ARG A 190 -22.46 -23.71 -5.68
C ARG A 190 -21.86 -24.59 -4.59
N ASP A 191 -20.73 -25.22 -4.86
CA ASP A 191 -20.06 -26.12 -3.92
C ASP A 191 -19.11 -25.34 -3.01
N PRO A 192 -19.29 -25.38 -1.67
CA PRO A 192 -18.42 -24.69 -0.72
C PRO A 192 -16.93 -25.06 -0.81
N ILE A 193 -16.62 -26.29 -1.25
CA ILE A 193 -15.24 -26.77 -1.36
C ILE A 193 -14.62 -26.27 -2.66
N GLN A 194 -15.38 -26.32 -3.75
CA GLN A 194 -14.90 -25.97 -5.09
C GLN A 194 -14.88 -24.47 -5.32
N GLN A 195 -15.75 -23.70 -4.65
CA GLN A 195 -15.75 -22.24 -4.71
C GLN A 195 -14.43 -21.61 -4.30
N LYS A 196 -13.62 -22.30 -3.49
CA LYS A 196 -12.29 -21.86 -3.05
C LYS A 196 -11.24 -21.86 -4.15
N GLN A 197 -11.54 -22.39 -5.32
CA GLN A 197 -10.61 -22.42 -6.46
C GLN A 197 -10.64 -21.10 -7.26
N PHE A 198 -11.61 -20.24 -6.98
CA PHE A 198 -11.82 -18.92 -7.57
C PHE A 198 -11.58 -17.82 -6.54
#